data_83a558b6ab745151cb47cfb2b247a57f
#
_entry.id   83a558b6ab745151cb47cfb2b247a57f
#
_cell.length_a   1.000
_cell.length_b   1.000
_cell.length_c   1.000
_cell.angle_alpha   90.00
_cell.angle_beta   90.00
_cell.angle_gamma   90.00
#
_symmetry.space_group_name_H-M   'P 1'
#
loop_
_entity.id
_entity.type
_entity.pdbx_description
1 polymer ?
#
loop_
_entity_poly.entity_id
_entity_poly.type
_entity_poly.pdbx_seq_one_letter_code
_entity_poly.pdbx_strand_id
1 'polypeptide(L)'
;MDIQPYNEQFQKVVNIIESAKERAYRKVNEELITMYRDIGEYISKQSKNSSYGDAFVQKLADFFSENYPELKGFNRRGLYRMKQFYELYQGEEKVSPLVTQLSWSNHLKIMSACKTMDERIFYMNMCIKERLSKRELERQIDSGYYERYMLSQNPQSLALETAKKTTGNIFLDNYVLDFLDVPEPMSEHDLQKSIIRNLKDFILEIGKDFTFVGEEYRVQVGNHDFFIDLLFYHRGLSCLVAFELKIGEFKPEYVGQINLYLEALDREVKKENENPSVGIILCASKDDEVVEFALSRSLSPTMVAEYNLKLIDKKLLQKKLKEYIELAKLTEENT
;
A
#
# COMPACT_ATOMS: atom_id res chain seq x y z
N MET A 1 20.58 -41.25 -10.86
CA MET A 1 21.10 -40.04 -11.57
C MET A 1 20.52 -38.84 -10.88
N ASP A 2 21.34 -38.10 -10.14
CA ASP A 2 20.91 -36.94 -9.39
C ASP A 2 20.52 -35.79 -10.33
N ILE A 3 19.25 -35.47 -10.37
CA ILE A 3 18.67 -34.38 -11.19
C ILE A 3 18.83 -33.00 -10.50
N GLN A 4 19.20 -32.98 -9.20
CA GLN A 4 19.31 -31.75 -8.40
C GLN A 4 20.31 -30.68 -8.90
N PRO A 5 21.56 -30.99 -9.31
CA PRO A 5 22.52 -29.97 -9.71
C PRO A 5 22.16 -29.22 -11.01
N TYR A 6 21.38 -29.85 -11.90
CA TYR A 6 20.97 -29.21 -13.15
C TYR A 6 19.82 -28.20 -12.95
N ASN A 7 18.95 -28.42 -11.98
CA ASN A 7 17.81 -27.52 -11.72
C ASN A 7 18.26 -26.11 -11.27
N GLU A 8 19.29 -26.02 -10.42
CA GLU A 8 19.83 -24.72 -10.02
C GLU A 8 20.51 -23.97 -11.18
N GLN A 9 21.21 -24.69 -12.05
CA GLN A 9 21.85 -24.10 -13.23
C GLN A 9 20.81 -23.63 -14.25
N PHE A 10 19.74 -24.39 -14.47
CA PHE A 10 18.66 -24.00 -15.36
C PHE A 10 17.87 -22.82 -14.79
N GLN A 11 17.67 -22.76 -13.47
CA GLN A 11 17.04 -21.62 -12.81
C GLN A 11 17.86 -20.33 -13.00
N LYS A 12 19.19 -20.40 -13.00
CA LYS A 12 20.03 -19.24 -13.32
C LYS A 12 19.79 -18.72 -14.75
N VAL A 13 19.61 -19.61 -15.72
CA VAL A 13 19.29 -19.23 -17.10
C VAL A 13 17.91 -18.58 -17.17
N VAL A 14 16.91 -19.16 -16.51
CA VAL A 14 15.56 -18.56 -16.40
C VAL A 14 15.63 -17.16 -15.80
N ASN A 15 16.37 -17.00 -14.70
CA ASN A 15 16.53 -15.69 -14.05
C ASN A 15 17.21 -14.65 -14.96
N ILE A 16 18.19 -15.07 -15.80
CA ILE A 16 18.82 -14.19 -16.79
C ILE A 16 17.78 -13.74 -17.82
N ILE A 17 16.95 -14.65 -18.34
CA ILE A 17 15.92 -14.36 -19.32
C ILE A 17 14.88 -13.40 -18.74
N GLU A 18 14.36 -13.71 -17.54
CA GLU A 18 13.32 -12.87 -16.90
C GLU A 18 13.87 -11.47 -16.56
N SER A 19 15.10 -11.38 -16.06
CA SER A 19 15.75 -10.10 -15.80
C SER A 19 15.97 -9.28 -17.09
N ALA A 20 16.30 -9.95 -18.20
CA ALA A 20 16.46 -9.27 -19.50
C ALA A 20 15.12 -8.76 -20.02
N LYS A 21 14.05 -9.55 -19.93
CA LYS A 21 12.68 -9.14 -20.28
C LYS A 21 12.23 -7.96 -19.44
N GLU A 22 12.42 -8.01 -18.13
CA GLU A 22 12.03 -6.92 -17.21
C GLU A 22 12.75 -5.61 -17.59
N ARG A 23 14.06 -5.66 -17.85
CA ARG A 23 14.80 -4.48 -18.32
C ARG A 23 14.27 -3.93 -19.64
N ALA A 24 13.97 -4.81 -20.60
CA ALA A 24 13.41 -4.41 -21.89
C ALA A 24 12.03 -3.73 -21.73
N TYR A 25 11.12 -4.32 -20.94
CA TYR A 25 9.82 -3.72 -20.65
C TYR A 25 9.95 -2.37 -19.95
N ARG A 26 10.86 -2.25 -18.99
CA ARG A 26 11.13 -0.98 -18.29
C ARG A 26 11.61 0.09 -19.28
N LYS A 27 12.53 -0.26 -20.18
CA LYS A 27 13.05 0.70 -21.17
C LYS A 27 11.98 1.15 -22.16
N VAL A 28 11.16 0.21 -22.65
CA VAL A 28 10.03 0.55 -23.53
C VAL A 28 9.04 1.48 -22.82
N ASN A 29 8.72 1.21 -21.56
CA ASN A 29 7.82 2.08 -20.78
C ASN A 29 8.42 3.48 -20.58
N GLU A 30 9.71 3.58 -20.26
CA GLU A 30 10.43 4.85 -20.11
C GLU A 30 10.33 5.70 -21.40
N GLU A 31 10.59 5.10 -22.56
CA GLU A 31 10.48 5.79 -23.84
C GLU A 31 9.05 6.24 -24.16
N LEU A 32 8.06 5.39 -23.87
CA LEU A 32 6.64 5.74 -24.04
C LEU A 32 6.23 6.94 -23.18
N ILE A 33 6.59 6.94 -21.91
CA ILE A 33 6.24 8.02 -20.99
C ILE A 33 6.96 9.32 -21.39
N THR A 34 8.22 9.23 -21.79
CA THR A 34 9.00 10.36 -22.30
C THR A 34 8.33 10.95 -23.55
N MET A 35 7.95 10.09 -24.51
CA MET A 35 7.23 10.51 -25.71
C MET A 35 5.91 11.23 -25.37
N TYR A 36 5.11 10.69 -24.44
CA TYR A 36 3.85 11.33 -24.03
C TYR A 36 4.09 12.67 -23.35
N ARG A 37 5.15 12.81 -22.56
CA ARG A 37 5.56 14.08 -21.95
C ARG A 37 5.94 15.10 -23.03
N ASP A 38 6.78 14.72 -23.99
CA ASP A 38 7.29 15.61 -25.02
C ASP A 38 6.17 16.09 -25.97
N ILE A 39 5.23 15.19 -26.30
CA ILE A 39 4.00 15.55 -27.03
C ILE A 39 3.14 16.52 -26.19
N GLY A 40 2.99 16.24 -24.91
CA GLY A 40 2.26 17.10 -23.98
C GLY A 40 2.87 18.49 -23.87
N GLU A 41 4.20 18.58 -23.80
CA GLU A 41 4.96 19.83 -23.82
C GLU A 41 4.71 20.63 -25.11
N TYR A 42 4.83 19.96 -26.25
CA TYR A 42 4.59 20.58 -27.55
C TYR A 42 3.18 21.15 -27.64
N ILE A 43 2.16 20.36 -27.26
CA ILE A 43 0.77 20.79 -27.26
C ILE A 43 0.56 21.97 -26.29
N SER A 44 1.13 21.92 -25.09
CA SER A 44 1.02 23.00 -24.10
C SER A 44 1.59 24.31 -24.62
N LYS A 45 2.80 24.28 -25.24
CA LYS A 45 3.43 25.46 -25.84
C LYS A 45 2.60 26.04 -26.99
N GLN A 46 2.09 25.20 -27.89
CA GLN A 46 1.25 25.66 -29.00
C GLN A 46 -0.08 26.24 -28.53
N SER A 47 -0.69 25.64 -27.50
CA SER A 47 -1.95 26.12 -26.93
C SER A 47 -1.83 27.48 -26.24
N LYS A 48 -0.65 27.83 -25.70
CA LYS A 48 -0.39 29.15 -25.10
C LYS A 48 -0.11 30.23 -26.14
N ASN A 49 0.45 29.86 -27.28
CA ASN A 49 0.89 30.79 -28.30
C ASN A 49 -0.20 31.10 -29.35
N SER A 50 -1.35 30.43 -29.34
CA SER A 50 -2.41 30.64 -30.32
C SER A 50 -3.73 31.00 -29.67
N SER A 51 -4.47 31.91 -30.31
CA SER A 51 -5.85 32.30 -29.93
C SER A 51 -6.86 31.12 -30.01
N TYR A 52 -6.43 29.95 -30.48
CA TYR A 52 -7.22 28.77 -30.80
C TYR A 52 -6.68 27.49 -30.17
N GLY A 53 -6.21 27.56 -28.93
CA GLY A 53 -5.54 26.43 -28.26
C GLY A 53 -6.31 25.11 -28.29
N ASP A 54 -7.63 25.14 -28.08
CA ASP A 54 -8.50 23.94 -28.12
C ASP A 54 -8.73 23.45 -29.56
N ALA A 55 -8.79 24.36 -30.55
CA ALA A 55 -8.90 24.01 -31.94
C ALA A 55 -7.61 23.34 -32.48
N PHE A 56 -6.45 23.67 -31.91
CA PHE A 56 -5.19 23.01 -32.25
C PHE A 56 -5.22 21.52 -31.91
N VAL A 57 -5.64 21.17 -30.70
CA VAL A 57 -5.69 19.75 -30.26
C VAL A 57 -6.68 18.95 -31.09
N GLN A 58 -7.83 19.56 -31.49
CA GLN A 58 -8.78 18.89 -32.37
C GLN A 58 -8.17 18.64 -33.75
N LYS A 59 -7.59 19.65 -34.36
CA LYS A 59 -6.94 19.53 -35.70
C LYS A 59 -5.82 18.50 -35.68
N LEU A 60 -5.04 18.43 -34.62
CA LEU A 60 -3.99 17.44 -34.47
C LEU A 60 -4.57 16.01 -34.36
N ALA A 61 -5.68 15.85 -33.64
CA ALA A 61 -6.37 14.55 -33.53
C ALA A 61 -6.94 14.11 -34.89
N ASP A 62 -7.55 15.04 -35.66
CA ASP A 62 -8.08 14.78 -36.99
C ASP A 62 -6.94 14.40 -37.94
N PHE A 63 -5.84 15.11 -37.90
CA PHE A 63 -4.64 14.79 -38.68
C PHE A 63 -4.12 13.36 -38.45
N PHE A 64 -4.04 12.94 -37.17
CA PHE A 64 -3.66 11.56 -36.83
C PHE A 64 -4.68 10.54 -37.36
N SER A 65 -5.98 10.83 -37.18
CA SER A 65 -7.03 9.94 -37.66
C SER A 65 -7.02 9.73 -39.19
N GLU A 66 -6.71 10.78 -39.94
CA GLU A 66 -6.71 10.75 -41.39
C GLU A 66 -5.43 10.16 -41.98
N ASN A 67 -4.27 10.52 -41.41
CA ASN A 67 -2.96 10.19 -42.02
C ASN A 67 -2.23 9.03 -41.34
N TYR A 68 -2.60 8.68 -40.10
CA TYR A 68 -1.93 7.65 -39.28
C TYR A 68 -2.97 6.84 -38.46
N PRO A 69 -3.94 6.19 -39.12
CA PRO A 69 -5.05 5.49 -38.42
C PRO A 69 -4.58 4.29 -37.60
N GLU A 70 -3.38 3.77 -37.86
CA GLU A 70 -2.73 2.69 -37.09
C GLU A 70 -2.23 3.15 -35.71
N LEU A 71 -1.93 4.45 -35.53
CA LEU A 71 -1.44 5.01 -34.29
C LEU A 71 -2.60 5.18 -33.29
N LYS A 72 -2.70 4.27 -32.32
CA LYS A 72 -3.75 4.31 -31.29
C LYS A 72 -3.35 5.21 -30.12
N GLY A 73 -4.34 5.86 -29.51
CA GLY A 73 -4.12 6.72 -28.33
C GLY A 73 -3.94 8.20 -28.62
N PHE A 74 -3.80 8.60 -29.91
CA PHE A 74 -3.60 10.00 -30.32
C PHE A 74 -4.91 10.72 -30.74
N ASN A 75 -6.05 10.22 -30.25
CA ASN A 75 -7.31 10.94 -30.38
C ASN A 75 -7.33 12.18 -29.44
N ARG A 76 -8.32 13.06 -29.63
CA ARG A 76 -8.45 14.30 -28.86
C ARG A 76 -8.28 14.08 -27.35
N ARG A 77 -8.96 13.06 -26.79
CA ARG A 77 -8.87 12.74 -25.34
C ARG A 77 -7.46 12.32 -24.93
N GLY A 78 -6.77 11.52 -25.74
CA GLY A 78 -5.41 11.08 -25.49
C GLY A 78 -4.43 12.26 -25.48
N LEU A 79 -4.51 13.14 -26.49
CA LEU A 79 -3.67 14.34 -26.61
C LEU A 79 -3.88 15.31 -25.44
N TYR A 80 -5.13 15.53 -25.01
CA TYR A 80 -5.40 16.32 -23.79
C TYR A 80 -4.80 15.71 -22.53
N ARG A 81 -4.80 14.39 -22.39
CA ARG A 81 -4.18 13.69 -21.26
C ARG A 81 -2.66 13.84 -21.25
N MET A 82 -2.02 13.81 -22.44
CA MET A 82 -0.58 14.06 -22.57
C MET A 82 -0.24 15.51 -22.19
N LYS A 83 -1.03 16.49 -22.66
CA LYS A 83 -0.91 17.89 -22.26
C LYS A 83 -1.04 18.05 -20.76
N GLN A 84 -2.11 17.50 -20.16
CA GLN A 84 -2.36 17.55 -18.73
C GLN A 84 -1.23 16.90 -17.91
N PHE A 85 -0.69 15.78 -18.40
CA PHE A 85 0.44 15.09 -17.78
C PHE A 85 1.67 15.99 -17.70
N TYR A 86 2.04 16.63 -18.83
CA TYR A 86 3.14 17.58 -18.85
C TYR A 86 2.90 18.77 -17.92
N GLU A 87 1.74 19.43 -18.04
CA GLU A 87 1.41 20.63 -17.26
C GLU A 87 1.35 20.36 -15.75
N LEU A 88 0.98 19.13 -15.36
CA LEU A 88 0.87 18.73 -13.98
C LEU A 88 2.23 18.47 -13.32
N TYR A 89 3.17 17.93 -14.09
CA TYR A 89 4.46 17.48 -13.55
C TYR A 89 5.66 18.32 -13.98
N GLN A 90 5.46 19.34 -14.82
CA GLN A 90 6.54 20.27 -15.20
C GLN A 90 7.06 21.03 -13.99
N GLY A 91 8.39 21.05 -13.80
CA GLY A 91 9.04 21.76 -12.70
C GLY A 91 9.06 21.02 -11.35
N GLU A 92 8.46 19.86 -11.27
CA GLU A 92 8.43 19.05 -10.04
C GLU A 92 9.65 18.10 -9.98
N GLU A 93 10.73 18.55 -9.36
CA GLU A 93 11.98 17.79 -9.27
C GLU A 93 11.81 16.41 -8.61
N LYS A 94 10.96 16.32 -7.57
CA LYS A 94 10.68 15.06 -6.84
C LYS A 94 9.96 14.01 -7.69
N VAL A 95 9.22 14.44 -8.69
CA VAL A 95 8.41 13.56 -9.55
C VAL A 95 9.22 13.05 -10.73
N SER A 96 10.18 13.84 -11.23
CA SER A 96 10.97 13.52 -12.42
C SER A 96 11.54 12.09 -12.45
N PRO A 97 12.17 11.56 -11.37
CA PRO A 97 12.70 10.19 -11.37
C PRO A 97 11.63 9.10 -11.23
N LEU A 98 10.40 9.45 -10.84
CA LEU A 98 9.31 8.49 -10.63
C LEU A 98 8.49 8.27 -11.90
N VAL A 99 8.34 9.31 -12.73
CA VAL A 99 7.38 9.33 -13.86
C VAL A 99 7.61 8.20 -14.83
N THR A 100 8.83 7.92 -15.19
CA THR A 100 9.18 6.90 -16.20
C THR A 100 9.09 5.47 -15.67
N GLN A 101 8.94 5.29 -14.35
CA GLN A 101 8.85 3.98 -13.72
C GLN A 101 7.43 3.43 -13.66
N LEU A 102 6.41 4.28 -13.87
CA LEU A 102 4.99 3.88 -13.85
C LEU A 102 4.46 3.67 -15.27
N SER A 103 3.46 2.81 -15.39
CA SER A 103 2.71 2.66 -16.64
C SER A 103 1.84 3.88 -16.91
N TRP A 104 1.57 4.16 -18.20
CA TRP A 104 0.66 5.24 -18.59
C TRP A 104 -0.73 5.11 -17.94
N SER A 105 -1.24 3.89 -17.82
CA SER A 105 -2.54 3.63 -17.18
C SER A 105 -2.57 4.02 -15.69
N ASN A 106 -1.47 3.80 -14.97
CA ASN A 106 -1.34 4.22 -13.57
C ASN A 106 -1.27 5.75 -13.46
N HIS A 107 -0.51 6.42 -14.35
CA HIS A 107 -0.51 7.89 -14.41
C HIS A 107 -1.91 8.45 -14.62
N LEU A 108 -2.66 7.92 -15.58
CA LEU A 108 -4.01 8.39 -15.84
C LEU A 108 -4.95 8.24 -14.64
N LYS A 109 -4.81 7.15 -13.87
CA LYS A 109 -5.62 6.96 -12.65
C LYS A 109 -5.20 7.95 -11.56
N ILE A 110 -3.91 8.10 -11.28
CA ILE A 110 -3.37 9.06 -10.30
C ILE A 110 -3.79 10.49 -10.65
N MET A 111 -3.60 10.91 -11.90
CA MET A 111 -3.98 12.25 -12.35
C MET A 111 -5.47 12.54 -12.18
N SER A 112 -6.33 11.55 -12.41
CA SER A 112 -7.79 11.74 -12.33
C SER A 112 -8.34 11.66 -10.91
N ALA A 113 -7.70 10.92 -10.01
CA ALA A 113 -8.22 10.61 -8.69
C ALA A 113 -7.57 11.42 -7.56
N CYS A 114 -6.27 11.75 -7.70
CA CYS A 114 -5.52 12.45 -6.66
C CYS A 114 -5.54 13.96 -6.86
N LYS A 115 -5.78 14.71 -5.80
CA LYS A 115 -5.96 16.16 -5.86
C LYS A 115 -4.67 16.93 -5.58
N THR A 116 -3.85 16.47 -4.64
CA THR A 116 -2.62 17.14 -4.22
C THR A 116 -1.38 16.46 -4.84
N MET A 117 -0.27 17.18 -4.89
CA MET A 117 1.00 16.62 -5.37
C MET A 117 1.52 15.55 -4.41
N ASP A 118 1.39 15.76 -3.10
CA ASP A 118 1.80 14.78 -2.08
C ASP A 118 1.05 13.46 -2.22
N GLU A 119 -0.27 13.51 -2.42
CA GLU A 119 -1.09 12.30 -2.69
C GLU A 119 -0.62 11.59 -3.96
N ARG A 120 -0.29 12.34 -5.04
CA ARG A 120 0.23 11.76 -6.29
C ARG A 120 1.59 11.09 -6.09
N ILE A 121 2.52 11.78 -5.43
CA ILE A 121 3.85 11.25 -5.13
C ILE A 121 3.75 10.00 -4.25
N PHE A 122 2.87 10.01 -3.26
CA PHE A 122 2.62 8.85 -2.41
C PHE A 122 2.21 7.62 -3.23
N TYR A 123 1.17 7.74 -4.08
CA TYR A 123 0.73 6.63 -4.89
C TYR A 123 1.72 6.23 -5.99
N MET A 124 2.52 7.16 -6.52
CA MET A 124 3.62 6.82 -7.42
C MET A 124 4.66 5.93 -6.73
N ASN A 125 5.13 6.33 -5.55
CA ASN A 125 6.08 5.55 -4.76
C ASN A 125 5.51 4.18 -4.39
N MET A 126 4.24 4.14 -3.98
CA MET A 126 3.55 2.89 -3.68
C MET A 126 3.48 1.96 -4.89
N CYS A 127 3.13 2.48 -6.08
CA CYS A 127 3.12 1.71 -7.32
C CYS A 127 4.48 1.11 -7.65
N ILE A 128 5.56 1.87 -7.46
CA ILE A 128 6.93 1.43 -7.75
C ILE A 128 7.35 0.36 -6.74
N LYS A 129 7.19 0.65 -5.45
CA LYS A 129 7.59 -0.25 -4.36
C LYS A 129 6.82 -1.57 -4.41
N GLU A 130 5.50 -1.49 -4.49
CA GLU A 130 4.59 -2.63 -4.42
C GLU A 130 4.29 -3.25 -5.80
N ARG A 131 4.81 -2.68 -6.89
CA ARG A 131 4.57 -3.11 -8.28
C ARG A 131 3.07 -3.26 -8.58
N LEU A 132 2.28 -2.24 -8.21
CA LEU A 132 0.83 -2.29 -8.34
C LEU A 132 0.38 -2.28 -9.80
N SER A 133 -0.51 -3.19 -10.15
CA SER A 133 -1.30 -3.09 -11.37
C SER A 133 -2.29 -1.92 -11.28
N LYS A 134 -2.85 -1.49 -12.41
CA LYS A 134 -3.87 -0.42 -12.43
C LYS A 134 -5.05 -0.74 -11.49
N ARG A 135 -5.52 -2.00 -11.46
CA ARG A 135 -6.66 -2.43 -10.64
C ARG A 135 -6.35 -2.38 -9.15
N GLU A 136 -5.16 -2.82 -8.76
CA GLU A 136 -4.70 -2.74 -7.38
C GLU A 136 -4.54 -1.28 -6.93
N LEU A 137 -3.97 -0.42 -7.78
CA LEU A 137 -3.89 1.01 -7.52
C LEU A 137 -5.28 1.66 -7.37
N GLU A 138 -6.24 1.31 -8.24
CA GLU A 138 -7.61 1.81 -8.15
C GLU A 138 -8.22 1.48 -6.78
N ARG A 139 -8.08 0.23 -6.34
CA ARG A 139 -8.57 -0.20 -5.02
C ARG A 139 -7.93 0.60 -3.89
N GLN A 140 -6.61 0.81 -3.90
CA GLN A 140 -5.92 1.57 -2.86
C GLN A 140 -6.37 3.03 -2.81
N ILE A 141 -6.57 3.65 -3.97
CA ILE A 141 -7.08 5.03 -4.05
C ILE A 141 -8.53 5.10 -3.55
N ASP A 142 -9.37 4.15 -3.95
CA ASP A 142 -10.80 4.15 -3.64
C ASP A 142 -11.06 3.82 -2.15
N SER A 143 -10.19 3.02 -1.51
CA SER A 143 -10.22 2.75 -0.06
C SER A 143 -9.66 3.90 0.79
N GLY A 144 -9.16 4.97 0.20
CA GLY A 144 -8.56 6.09 0.92
C GLY A 144 -7.27 5.73 1.64
N TYR A 145 -6.43 4.90 1.04
CA TYR A 145 -5.21 4.41 1.67
C TYR A 145 -4.26 5.55 2.06
N TYR A 146 -4.11 6.59 1.23
CA TYR A 146 -3.29 7.76 1.54
C TYR A 146 -3.77 8.46 2.82
N GLU A 147 -5.08 8.71 2.91
CA GLU A 147 -5.67 9.38 4.06
C GLU A 147 -5.50 8.55 5.34
N ARG A 148 -5.75 7.24 5.28
CA ARG A 148 -5.55 6.31 6.41
C ARG A 148 -4.09 6.24 6.82
N TYR A 149 -3.18 6.16 5.86
CA TYR A 149 -1.74 6.17 6.11
C TYR A 149 -1.29 7.46 6.81
N MET A 150 -1.73 8.62 6.32
CA MET A 150 -1.37 9.90 6.93
C MET A 150 -1.95 10.08 8.33
N LEU A 151 -3.18 9.59 8.57
CA LEU A 151 -3.80 9.61 9.90
C LEU A 151 -3.07 8.66 10.87
N SER A 152 -2.58 7.52 10.43
CA SER A 152 -1.82 6.57 11.27
C SER A 152 -0.41 7.07 11.63
N GLN A 153 0.08 8.13 10.98
CA GLN A 153 1.36 8.76 11.32
C GLN A 153 1.28 9.67 12.57
N ASN A 154 0.11 9.80 13.18
CA ASN A 154 -0.11 10.69 14.33
C ASN A 154 0.80 10.31 15.52
N PRO A 155 1.66 11.23 16.05
CA PRO A 155 2.56 10.95 17.16
C PRO A 155 1.87 10.95 18.55
N GLN A 156 0.56 11.15 18.63
CA GLN A 156 -0.13 11.34 19.91
C GLN A 156 -0.22 10.08 20.81
N SER A 157 0.23 8.91 20.35
CA SER A 157 0.25 7.69 21.16
C SER A 157 1.69 7.26 21.46
N LEU A 158 2.08 7.38 22.74
CA LEU A 158 3.41 6.97 23.25
C LEU A 158 3.68 5.46 23.02
N ALA A 159 2.63 4.63 23.07
CA ALA A 159 2.69 3.19 22.81
C ALA A 159 2.99 2.88 21.34
N LEU A 160 2.40 3.64 20.42
CA LEU A 160 2.75 3.60 18.99
C LEU A 160 4.19 4.03 18.73
N GLU A 161 4.77 4.96 19.50
CA GLU A 161 6.17 5.35 19.33
C GLU A 161 7.14 4.20 19.60
N THR A 162 6.86 3.35 20.58
CA THR A 162 7.75 2.21 20.88
C THR A 162 7.64 1.15 19.80
N ALA A 163 6.44 0.81 19.33
CA ALA A 163 6.24 -0.08 18.20
C ALA A 163 6.82 0.53 16.91
N LYS A 164 6.59 1.82 16.64
CA LYS A 164 7.14 2.55 15.48
C LYS A 164 8.66 2.66 15.48
N LYS A 165 9.33 2.75 16.63
CA LYS A 165 10.79 2.72 16.72
C LYS A 165 11.37 1.38 16.26
N THR A 166 10.65 0.28 16.48
CA THR A 166 11.07 -1.07 16.10
C THR A 166 10.64 -1.42 14.67
N THR A 167 9.43 -1.00 14.27
CA THR A 167 8.81 -1.43 13.00
C THR A 167 8.77 -0.34 11.93
N GLY A 168 9.10 0.92 12.27
CA GLY A 168 8.85 2.05 11.39
C GLY A 168 7.34 2.29 11.18
N ASN A 169 7.02 3.15 10.22
CA ASN A 169 5.62 3.48 9.88
C ASN A 169 5.03 2.50 8.84
N ILE A 170 5.21 1.20 9.06
CA ILE A 170 4.83 0.16 8.09
C ILE A 170 3.36 -0.24 8.27
N PHE A 171 2.86 -0.23 9.51
CA PHE A 171 1.52 -0.69 9.84
C PHE A 171 0.53 0.46 9.89
N LEU A 172 -0.73 0.18 9.51
CA LEU A 172 -1.85 1.11 9.60
C LEU A 172 -2.61 0.92 10.90
N ASP A 173 -3.23 1.99 11.39
CA ASP A 173 -4.16 1.94 12.51
C ASP A 173 -5.55 1.43 12.10
N ASN A 174 -5.84 1.45 10.79
CA ASN A 174 -7.13 1.08 10.25
C ASN A 174 -6.97 0.36 8.91
N TYR A 175 -7.57 -0.81 8.78
CA TYR A 175 -7.58 -1.64 7.58
C TYR A 175 -8.98 -1.71 6.98
N VAL A 176 -9.08 -1.74 5.64
CA VAL A 176 -10.35 -1.87 4.93
C VAL A 176 -10.44 -3.26 4.31
N LEU A 177 -11.31 -4.08 4.87
CA LEU A 177 -11.54 -5.48 4.52
C LEU A 177 -12.90 -5.66 3.80
N ASP A 178 -13.26 -4.72 2.93
CA ASP A 178 -14.52 -4.69 2.18
C ASP A 178 -14.69 -5.83 1.17
N PHE A 179 -13.61 -6.54 0.89
CA PHE A 179 -13.57 -7.72 0.03
C PHE A 179 -13.94 -9.02 0.77
N LEU A 180 -14.12 -8.97 2.10
CA LEU A 180 -14.50 -10.13 2.89
C LEU A 180 -16.01 -10.37 2.81
N ASP A 181 -16.39 -11.59 2.47
CA ASP A 181 -17.76 -12.07 2.59
C ASP A 181 -17.90 -12.85 3.90
N VAL A 182 -18.51 -12.24 4.90
CA VAL A 182 -18.70 -12.80 6.24
C VAL A 182 -20.18 -12.89 6.59
N PRO A 183 -20.62 -13.96 7.30
CA PRO A 183 -22.01 -14.11 7.70
C PRO A 183 -22.42 -13.10 8.80
N GLU A 184 -23.71 -12.90 8.98
CA GLU A 184 -24.29 -12.22 10.13
C GLU A 184 -25.19 -13.18 10.92
N PRO A 185 -24.89 -13.45 12.23
CA PRO A 185 -23.76 -12.92 13.01
C PRO A 185 -22.43 -13.56 12.62
N MET A 186 -21.34 -12.77 12.71
CA MET A 186 -19.97 -13.17 12.41
C MET A 186 -19.27 -13.68 13.68
N SER A 187 -18.48 -14.76 13.55
CA SER A 187 -17.52 -15.21 14.56
C SER A 187 -16.07 -14.86 14.17
N GLU A 188 -15.14 -14.94 15.13
CA GLU A 188 -13.69 -14.77 14.86
C GLU A 188 -13.21 -15.80 13.81
N HIS A 189 -13.70 -17.03 13.89
CA HIS A 189 -13.40 -18.07 12.92
C HIS A 189 -13.96 -17.79 11.51
N ASP A 190 -15.16 -17.18 11.40
CA ASP A 190 -15.69 -16.77 10.09
C ASP A 190 -14.83 -15.66 9.46
N LEU A 191 -14.39 -14.69 10.28
CA LEU A 191 -13.48 -13.64 9.86
C LEU A 191 -12.15 -14.23 9.38
N GLN A 192 -11.54 -15.11 10.16
CA GLN A 192 -10.30 -15.80 9.81
C GLN A 192 -10.43 -16.56 8.49
N LYS A 193 -11.46 -17.40 8.34
CA LYS A 193 -11.70 -18.16 7.11
C LYS A 193 -11.92 -17.26 5.90
N SER A 194 -12.63 -16.15 6.07
CA SER A 194 -12.87 -15.22 4.99
C SER A 194 -11.56 -14.51 4.57
N ILE A 195 -10.69 -14.16 5.52
CA ILE A 195 -9.34 -13.63 5.24
C ILE A 195 -8.53 -14.65 4.43
N ILE A 196 -8.51 -15.92 4.84
CA ILE A 196 -7.77 -16.96 4.13
C ILE A 196 -8.28 -17.18 2.71
N ARG A 197 -9.60 -17.18 2.51
CA ARG A 197 -10.18 -17.28 1.15
C ARG A 197 -9.80 -16.10 0.26
N ASN A 198 -9.60 -14.92 0.84
CA ASN A 198 -9.26 -13.67 0.15
C ASN A 198 -7.82 -13.22 0.47
N LEU A 199 -6.91 -14.16 0.75
CA LEU A 199 -5.56 -13.88 1.23
C LEU A 199 -4.78 -12.91 0.34
N LYS A 200 -4.96 -12.98 -0.96
CA LYS A 200 -4.33 -12.05 -1.92
C LYS A 200 -4.74 -10.60 -1.65
N ASP A 201 -6.04 -10.35 -1.45
CA ASP A 201 -6.56 -9.02 -1.22
C ASP A 201 -6.22 -8.53 0.19
N PHE A 202 -6.15 -9.44 1.17
CA PHE A 202 -5.66 -9.14 2.51
C PHE A 202 -4.19 -8.74 2.49
N ILE A 203 -3.31 -9.48 1.80
CA ILE A 203 -1.90 -9.10 1.63
C ILE A 203 -1.76 -7.76 0.90
N LEU A 204 -2.61 -7.48 -0.08
CA LEU A 204 -2.61 -6.19 -0.75
C LEU A 204 -2.97 -5.04 0.20
N GLU A 205 -3.87 -5.28 1.15
CA GLU A 205 -4.27 -4.29 2.15
C GLU A 205 -3.21 -4.07 3.23
N ILE A 206 -2.62 -5.14 3.78
CA ILE A 206 -1.59 -5.03 4.83
C ILE A 206 -0.20 -4.67 4.28
N GLY A 207 0.08 -4.95 3.00
CA GLY A 207 1.35 -4.69 2.30
C GLY A 207 1.97 -5.94 1.68
N LYS A 208 2.59 -5.79 0.51
CA LYS A 208 3.17 -6.93 -0.26
C LYS A 208 4.47 -7.49 0.34
N ASP A 209 5.02 -6.85 1.36
CA ASP A 209 6.18 -7.39 2.09
C ASP A 209 5.79 -8.51 3.08
N PHE A 210 4.49 -8.78 3.26
CA PHE A 210 4.00 -9.88 4.06
C PHE A 210 3.97 -11.19 3.27
N THR A 211 4.48 -12.25 3.89
CA THR A 211 4.41 -13.63 3.39
C THR A 211 3.62 -14.46 4.38
N PHE A 212 2.56 -15.12 3.95
CA PHE A 212 1.74 -15.97 4.80
C PHE A 212 2.53 -17.22 5.24
N VAL A 213 2.54 -17.49 6.54
CA VAL A 213 3.20 -18.65 7.15
C VAL A 213 2.17 -19.70 7.51
N GLY A 214 1.05 -19.33 8.15
CA GLY A 214 0.01 -20.27 8.54
C GLY A 214 -1.18 -19.63 9.25
N GLU A 215 -2.27 -20.38 9.32
CA GLU A 215 -3.45 -20.12 10.15
C GLU A 215 -3.50 -21.08 11.33
N GLU A 216 -4.15 -20.70 12.43
CA GLU A 216 -4.21 -21.50 13.65
C GLU A 216 -2.82 -22.08 14.01
N TYR A 217 -1.80 -21.19 13.93
CA TYR A 217 -0.42 -21.61 14.07
C TYR A 217 -0.14 -22.01 15.52
N ARG A 218 0.12 -23.31 15.73
CA ARG A 218 0.33 -23.88 17.05
C ARG A 218 1.70 -23.47 17.63
N VAL A 219 1.69 -22.92 18.83
CA VAL A 219 2.87 -22.74 19.69
C VAL A 219 2.65 -23.46 21.01
N GLN A 220 3.70 -24.04 21.59
CA GLN A 220 3.61 -24.77 22.85
C GLN A 220 4.35 -24.00 23.93
N VAL A 221 3.67 -23.73 25.05
CA VAL A 221 4.30 -23.11 26.24
C VAL A 221 4.07 -24.02 27.44
N GLY A 222 5.13 -24.61 27.93
CA GLY A 222 5.03 -25.67 28.94
C GLY A 222 4.29 -26.88 28.37
N ASN A 223 3.20 -27.28 29.06
CA ASN A 223 2.35 -28.40 28.65
C ASN A 223 1.04 -27.95 27.96
N HIS A 224 0.96 -26.69 27.54
CA HIS A 224 -0.25 -26.12 26.94
C HIS A 224 0.02 -25.71 25.49
N ASP A 225 -0.94 -26.04 24.63
CA ASP A 225 -0.95 -25.62 23.24
C ASP A 225 -1.76 -24.33 23.10
N PHE A 226 -1.21 -23.38 22.34
CA PHE A 226 -1.85 -22.12 21.99
C PHE A 226 -1.86 -21.99 20.48
N PHE A 227 -2.82 -21.24 19.93
CA PHE A 227 -3.01 -21.11 18.50
C PHE A 227 -3.07 -19.62 18.13
N ILE A 228 -2.20 -19.22 17.22
CA ILE A 228 -2.15 -17.86 16.67
C ILE A 228 -3.08 -17.86 15.46
N ASP A 229 -4.05 -16.94 15.41
CA ASP A 229 -5.05 -16.90 14.34
C ASP A 229 -4.41 -16.86 12.96
N LEU A 230 -3.50 -15.89 12.69
CA LEU A 230 -2.75 -15.79 11.45
C LEU A 230 -1.28 -15.46 11.74
N LEU A 231 -0.37 -16.22 11.16
CA LEU A 231 1.06 -15.95 11.22
C LEU A 231 1.59 -15.54 9.84
N PHE A 232 2.29 -14.43 9.80
CA PHE A 232 3.00 -13.93 8.63
C PHE A 232 4.48 -13.74 8.92
N TYR A 233 5.28 -13.63 7.87
CA TYR A 233 6.64 -13.14 7.91
C TYR A 233 6.74 -11.83 7.13
N HIS A 234 7.31 -10.79 7.73
CA HIS A 234 7.49 -9.50 7.09
C HIS A 234 8.93 -9.38 6.56
N ARG A 235 9.08 -9.38 5.23
CA ARG A 235 10.38 -9.41 4.55
C ARG A 235 11.25 -8.20 4.85
N GLY A 236 10.67 -7.00 4.83
CA GLY A 236 11.39 -5.75 5.07
C GLY A 236 11.85 -5.59 6.52
N LEU A 237 11.11 -6.12 7.50
CA LEU A 237 11.46 -6.13 8.92
C LEU A 237 12.27 -7.36 9.31
N SER A 238 12.33 -8.39 8.47
CA SER A 238 12.94 -9.68 8.77
C SER A 238 12.44 -10.27 10.11
N CYS A 239 11.11 -10.30 10.32
CA CYS A 239 10.50 -10.81 11.54
C CYS A 239 9.19 -11.55 11.29
N LEU A 240 8.80 -12.38 12.23
CA LEU A 240 7.46 -12.97 12.28
C LEU A 240 6.44 -11.90 12.74
N VAL A 241 5.23 -11.97 12.20
CA VAL A 241 4.12 -11.09 12.56
C VAL A 241 2.89 -11.93 12.87
N ALA A 242 2.48 -11.89 14.14
CA ALA A 242 1.30 -12.59 14.63
C ALA A 242 0.09 -11.66 14.59
N PHE A 243 -1.00 -12.09 13.93
CA PHE A 243 -2.29 -11.42 13.98
C PHE A 243 -3.21 -12.17 14.93
N GLU A 244 -3.83 -11.43 15.83
CA GLU A 244 -4.92 -11.85 16.67
C GLU A 244 -6.19 -11.14 16.23
N LEU A 245 -7.23 -11.89 15.87
CA LEU A 245 -8.47 -11.38 15.31
C LEU A 245 -9.55 -11.25 16.39
N LYS A 246 -10.23 -10.10 16.45
CA LYS A 246 -11.32 -9.85 17.38
C LYS A 246 -12.51 -9.23 16.67
N ILE A 247 -13.70 -9.80 16.84
CA ILE A 247 -14.93 -9.30 16.19
C ILE A 247 -15.59 -8.14 16.96
N GLY A 248 -15.10 -7.81 18.13
CA GLY A 248 -15.60 -6.73 18.98
C GLY A 248 -14.61 -5.60 19.17
N GLU A 249 -14.90 -4.79 20.19
CA GLU A 249 -14.03 -3.72 20.66
C GLU A 249 -12.75 -4.29 21.30
N PHE A 250 -11.65 -3.55 21.17
CA PHE A 250 -10.39 -3.87 21.83
C PHE A 250 -10.55 -3.97 23.36
N LYS A 251 -9.94 -5.00 23.95
CA LYS A 251 -9.87 -5.18 25.39
C LYS A 251 -8.42 -5.36 25.85
N PRO A 252 -8.01 -4.75 26.99
CA PRO A 252 -6.64 -4.84 27.51
C PRO A 252 -6.11 -6.26 27.72
N GLU A 253 -6.99 -7.23 28.02
CA GLU A 253 -6.63 -8.64 28.20
C GLU A 253 -6.01 -9.28 26.95
N TYR A 254 -6.32 -8.80 25.75
CA TYR A 254 -5.75 -9.32 24.49
C TYR A 254 -4.25 -9.08 24.37
N VAL A 255 -3.73 -8.03 25.06
CA VAL A 255 -2.29 -7.75 25.10
C VAL A 255 -1.53 -8.88 25.81
N GLY A 256 -2.09 -9.46 26.85
CA GLY A 256 -1.50 -10.61 27.55
C GLY A 256 -1.38 -11.84 26.66
N GLN A 257 -2.42 -12.10 25.87
CA GLN A 257 -2.47 -13.22 24.92
C GLN A 257 -1.41 -13.06 23.81
N ILE A 258 -1.39 -11.91 23.14
CA ILE A 258 -0.43 -11.66 22.05
C ILE A 258 1.02 -11.67 22.57
N ASN A 259 1.30 -11.11 23.75
CA ASN A 259 2.64 -11.13 24.34
C ASN A 259 3.14 -12.56 24.59
N LEU A 260 2.26 -13.47 25.04
CA LEU A 260 2.60 -14.88 25.19
C LEU A 260 3.00 -15.51 23.84
N TYR A 261 2.26 -15.18 22.78
CA TYR A 261 2.55 -15.67 21.44
C TYR A 261 3.89 -15.17 20.92
N LEU A 262 4.17 -13.86 21.09
CA LEU A 262 5.42 -13.27 20.64
C LEU A 262 6.63 -13.88 21.36
N GLU A 263 6.53 -14.09 22.66
CA GLU A 263 7.59 -14.74 23.45
C GLU A 263 7.81 -16.19 23.01
N ALA A 264 6.74 -16.94 22.73
CA ALA A 264 6.84 -18.31 22.22
C ALA A 264 7.46 -18.36 20.82
N LEU A 265 7.06 -17.45 19.93
CA LEU A 265 7.65 -17.33 18.58
C LEU A 265 9.13 -16.99 18.65
N ASP A 266 9.52 -16.05 19.51
CA ASP A 266 10.90 -15.59 19.61
C ASP A 266 11.83 -16.65 20.21
N ARG A 267 11.33 -17.52 21.08
CA ARG A 267 12.14 -18.60 21.68
C ARG A 267 12.22 -19.83 20.81
N GLU A 268 11.14 -20.21 20.14
CA GLU A 268 11.03 -21.56 19.56
C GLU A 268 10.98 -21.56 18.03
N VAL A 269 10.53 -20.47 17.41
CA VAL A 269 10.26 -20.44 15.95
C VAL A 269 11.21 -19.51 15.21
N LYS A 270 11.49 -18.35 15.79
CA LYS A 270 12.34 -17.31 15.22
C LYS A 270 13.77 -17.83 15.01
N LYS A 271 14.36 -17.53 13.86
CA LYS A 271 15.77 -17.83 13.57
C LYS A 271 16.70 -16.78 14.19
N GLU A 272 17.98 -17.15 14.39
CA GLU A 272 18.97 -16.26 15.01
C GLU A 272 19.17 -14.93 14.28
N ASN A 273 19.04 -14.94 12.96
CA ASN A 273 19.20 -13.75 12.11
C ASN A 273 17.92 -12.93 11.92
N GLU A 274 16.83 -13.29 12.58
CA GLU A 274 15.55 -12.57 12.49
C GLU A 274 15.38 -11.61 13.68
N ASN A 275 14.68 -10.53 13.43
CA ASN A 275 14.32 -9.56 14.46
C ASN A 275 13.20 -10.10 15.36
N PRO A 276 13.00 -9.54 16.55
CA PRO A 276 11.88 -9.90 17.42
C PRO A 276 10.53 -9.87 16.69
N SER A 277 9.68 -10.83 17.02
CA SER A 277 8.34 -10.95 16.44
C SER A 277 7.45 -9.76 16.80
N VAL A 278 6.54 -9.41 15.92
CA VAL A 278 5.61 -8.29 16.07
C VAL A 278 4.19 -8.82 16.22
N GLY A 279 3.40 -8.23 17.12
CA GLY A 279 1.99 -8.57 17.31
C GLY A 279 1.06 -7.51 16.75
N ILE A 280 -0.04 -7.95 16.12
CA ILE A 280 -1.11 -7.08 15.65
C ILE A 280 -2.43 -7.64 16.18
N ILE A 281 -3.10 -6.86 17.03
CA ILE A 281 -4.49 -7.15 17.46
C ILE A 281 -5.40 -6.40 16.48
N LEU A 282 -6.15 -7.14 15.67
CA LEU A 282 -7.06 -6.60 14.68
C LEU A 282 -8.49 -6.71 15.19
N CYS A 283 -9.11 -5.59 15.56
CA CYS A 283 -10.42 -5.51 16.20
C CYS A 283 -11.41 -4.65 15.38
N ALA A 284 -12.71 -4.79 15.67
CA ALA A 284 -13.75 -4.03 14.99
C ALA A 284 -13.79 -2.54 15.41
N SER A 285 -13.39 -2.25 16.65
CA SER A 285 -13.27 -0.89 17.19
C SER A 285 -12.25 -0.82 18.31
N LYS A 286 -11.73 0.36 18.59
CA LYS A 286 -10.81 0.61 19.71
C LYS A 286 -11.02 2.00 20.28
N ASP A 287 -10.71 2.16 21.57
CA ASP A 287 -10.49 3.44 22.22
C ASP A 287 -8.98 3.67 22.34
N ASP A 288 -8.50 4.75 21.73
CA ASP A 288 -7.06 5.02 21.64
C ASP A 288 -6.42 5.27 23.00
N GLU A 289 -7.15 5.85 23.97
CA GLU A 289 -6.67 6.05 25.33
C GLU A 289 -6.53 4.70 26.06
N VAL A 290 -7.51 3.80 25.91
CA VAL A 290 -7.44 2.44 26.47
C VAL A 290 -6.29 1.64 25.87
N VAL A 291 -6.06 1.76 24.56
CA VAL A 291 -4.93 1.11 23.87
C VAL A 291 -3.60 1.65 24.39
N GLU A 292 -3.47 2.96 24.53
CA GLU A 292 -2.26 3.59 25.07
C GLU A 292 -1.94 3.08 26.47
N PHE A 293 -2.93 3.07 27.38
CA PHE A 293 -2.75 2.55 28.73
C PHE A 293 -2.38 1.07 28.74
N ALA A 294 -3.03 0.24 27.92
CA ALA A 294 -2.77 -1.19 27.85
C ALA A 294 -1.36 -1.51 27.34
N LEU A 295 -0.86 -0.75 26.37
CA LEU A 295 0.46 -0.96 25.77
C LEU A 295 1.60 -0.23 26.49
N SER A 296 1.31 0.73 27.37
CA SER A 296 2.32 1.60 28.02
C SER A 296 3.43 0.85 28.77
N ARG A 297 3.18 -0.37 29.23
CA ARG A 297 4.14 -1.24 29.93
C ARG A 297 4.50 -2.50 29.16
N SER A 298 4.02 -2.64 27.90
CA SER A 298 4.39 -3.77 27.06
C SER A 298 5.82 -3.59 26.55
N LEU A 299 6.64 -4.63 26.72
CA LEU A 299 7.99 -4.69 26.16
C LEU A 299 7.99 -5.26 24.75
N SER A 300 6.94 -5.98 24.36
CA SER A 300 6.81 -6.58 23.05
C SER A 300 6.26 -5.58 22.04
N PRO A 301 6.77 -5.54 20.81
CA PRO A 301 6.27 -4.67 19.76
C PRO A 301 4.87 -5.12 19.32
N THR A 302 3.85 -4.59 19.97
CA THR A 302 2.45 -4.90 19.73
C THR A 302 1.71 -3.67 19.24
N MET A 303 0.85 -3.85 18.26
CA MET A 303 -0.04 -2.83 17.71
C MET A 303 -1.51 -3.27 17.83
N VAL A 304 -2.40 -2.30 17.96
CA VAL A 304 -3.84 -2.50 17.91
C VAL A 304 -4.38 -1.70 16.72
N ALA A 305 -5.00 -2.39 15.79
CA ALA A 305 -5.57 -1.78 14.62
C ALA A 305 -7.07 -2.10 14.48
N GLU A 306 -7.82 -1.18 13.91
CA GLU A 306 -9.22 -1.42 13.55
C GLU A 306 -9.34 -2.02 12.16
N TYR A 307 -10.42 -2.77 11.92
CA TYR A 307 -10.81 -3.13 10.56
C TYR A 307 -12.24 -2.66 10.24
N ASN A 308 -12.48 -2.37 8.97
CA ASN A 308 -13.78 -2.01 8.44
C ASN A 308 -14.18 -2.95 7.31
N LEU A 309 -15.34 -3.59 7.42
CA LEU A 309 -15.89 -4.49 6.39
C LEU A 309 -16.58 -3.72 5.25
N LYS A 310 -16.53 -2.40 5.26
CA LYS A 310 -17.08 -1.53 4.21
C LYS A 310 -16.08 -0.42 3.90
N LEU A 311 -16.10 0.05 2.65
CA LEU A 311 -15.32 1.23 2.28
C LEU A 311 -15.70 2.42 3.17
N ILE A 312 -14.70 3.07 3.72
CA ILE A 312 -14.87 4.31 4.48
C ILE A 312 -15.13 5.46 3.49
N ASP A 313 -16.06 6.35 3.81
CA ASP A 313 -16.28 7.54 2.97
C ASP A 313 -14.99 8.38 2.90
N LYS A 314 -14.38 8.41 1.71
CA LYS A 314 -13.14 9.14 1.46
C LYS A 314 -13.24 10.62 1.81
N LYS A 315 -14.43 11.24 1.70
CA LYS A 315 -14.64 12.64 2.10
C LYS A 315 -14.51 12.82 3.61
N LEU A 316 -14.99 11.84 4.38
CA LEU A 316 -14.83 11.85 5.84
C LEU A 316 -13.36 11.71 6.24
N LEU A 317 -12.62 10.81 5.61
CA LEU A 317 -11.18 10.66 5.82
C LEU A 317 -10.41 11.93 5.47
N GLN A 318 -10.73 12.57 4.32
CA GLN A 318 -10.13 13.82 3.89
C GLN A 318 -10.42 14.96 4.88
N LYS A 319 -11.64 15.02 5.44
CA LYS A 319 -12.01 16.00 6.44
C LYS A 319 -11.19 15.81 7.72
N LYS A 320 -11.12 14.57 8.23
CA LYS A 320 -10.31 14.23 9.43
C LYS A 320 -8.83 14.54 9.21
N LEU A 321 -8.27 14.20 8.06
CA LEU A 321 -6.88 14.49 7.73
C LEU A 321 -6.61 15.99 7.70
N LYS A 322 -7.53 16.78 7.15
CA LYS A 322 -7.41 18.23 7.12
C LYS A 322 -7.45 18.83 8.52
N GLU A 323 -8.40 18.43 9.36
CA GLU A 323 -8.49 18.83 10.77
C GLU A 323 -7.20 18.48 11.52
N TYR A 324 -6.66 17.28 11.29
CA TYR A 324 -5.40 16.86 11.88
C TYR A 324 -4.20 17.74 11.47
N ILE A 325 -4.06 18.05 10.18
CA ILE A 325 -2.98 18.93 9.67
C ILE A 325 -3.10 20.34 10.25
N GLU A 326 -4.32 20.84 10.40
CA GLU A 326 -4.56 22.17 11.01
C GLU A 326 -4.15 22.19 12.48
N LEU A 327 -4.50 21.14 13.25
CA LEU A 327 -4.09 21.01 14.66
C LEU A 327 -2.57 20.88 14.81
N ALA A 328 -1.90 20.10 13.97
CA ALA A 328 -0.45 19.93 14.01
C ALA A 328 0.27 21.26 13.77
N LYS A 329 -0.19 22.09 12.83
CA LYS A 329 0.38 23.42 12.57
C LYS A 329 0.24 24.37 13.76
N LEU A 330 -0.92 24.35 14.43
CA LEU A 330 -1.15 25.18 15.63
C LEU A 330 -0.25 24.77 16.81
N THR A 331 0.14 23.51 16.87
CA THR A 331 1.04 23.00 17.90
C THR A 331 2.49 23.41 17.62
N GLU A 332 2.92 23.41 16.36
CA GLU A 332 4.27 23.87 15.95
C GLU A 332 4.45 25.39 16.08
N GLU A 333 3.40 26.18 15.87
CA GLU A 333 3.45 27.65 16.04
C GLU A 333 3.50 28.11 17.52
N ASN A 334 3.14 27.21 18.46
CA ASN A 334 3.13 27.50 19.91
C ASN A 334 4.36 26.93 20.65
N THR A 335 5.31 26.32 19.94
CA THR A 335 6.57 25.78 20.49
C THR A 335 7.75 26.57 20.02
#